data_cd8b20a2becf57099c6efca3287b8bba
#
_entry.id   cd8b20a2becf57099c6efca3287b8bba
#
_cell.length_a   1.000
_cell.length_b   1.000
_cell.length_c   1.000
_cell.angle_alpha   90.00
_cell.angle_beta   90.00
_cell.angle_gamma   90.00
#
_symmetry.space_group_name_H-M   'P 1'
#
loop_
_entity.id
_entity.type
_entity.pdbx_description
1 polymer ?
#
loop_
_entity_poly.entity_id
_entity_poly.type
_entity_poly.pdbx_seq_one_letter_code
_entity_poly.pdbx_strand_id
1 'polypeptide(L)'
;MRLRCHAVVDTAYQQVQVWKSDRQCEFRVAGAIHAWWHEKRYLTGLAWDNIAAAALLRPEGSPRSILMLGLAGGTAMRILRHLLPDCRLVAVDIDSEIVALAALNMRLDELGIEIHFADAYQWISKCKER
;
A
#
# COMPACT_ATOMS: atom_id res chain seq x y z
N MET A 1 13.71 19.18 1.94
CA MET A 1 12.70 19.81 2.82
C MET A 1 12.28 18.85 3.93
N ARG A 2 12.08 19.31 5.12
CA ARG A 2 11.87 18.45 6.28
C ARG A 2 10.41 17.99 6.38
N LEU A 3 10.19 16.69 6.66
CA LEU A 3 8.88 16.15 6.99
C LEU A 3 8.34 16.78 8.28
N ARG A 4 7.05 17.08 8.30
CA ARG A 4 6.33 17.58 9.48
C ARG A 4 5.07 16.76 9.69
N CYS A 5 4.70 16.55 10.95
CA CYS A 5 3.42 15.94 11.28
C CYS A 5 2.29 16.90 10.85
N HIS A 6 1.47 16.44 9.93
CA HIS A 6 0.38 17.18 9.33
C HIS A 6 -0.96 16.86 10.00
N ALA A 7 -1.16 15.61 10.37
CA ALA A 7 -2.37 15.15 11.02
C ALA A 7 -2.10 13.91 11.88
N VAL A 8 -2.94 13.71 12.89
CA VAL A 8 -3.04 12.49 13.68
C VAL A 8 -4.49 12.01 13.58
N VAL A 9 -4.70 10.81 13.12
CA VAL A 9 -6.03 10.25 12.86
C VAL A 9 -6.15 8.92 13.60
N ASP A 10 -7.20 8.80 14.41
CA ASP A 10 -7.57 7.53 15.02
C ASP A 10 -8.53 6.79 14.09
N THR A 11 -8.12 5.61 13.62
CA THR A 11 -9.01 4.67 12.93
C THR A 11 -9.61 3.69 13.93
N ALA A 12 -10.48 2.81 13.48
CA ALA A 12 -11.02 1.75 14.34
C ALA A 12 -9.94 0.76 14.83
N TYR A 13 -8.75 0.75 14.21
CA TYR A 13 -7.70 -0.25 14.46
C TYR A 13 -6.40 0.35 14.99
N GLN A 14 -6.11 1.63 14.69
CA GLN A 14 -4.80 2.21 14.97
C GLN A 14 -4.83 3.74 14.98
N GLN A 15 -3.82 4.36 15.58
CA GLN A 15 -3.57 5.77 15.42
C GLN A 15 -2.53 6.00 14.32
N VAL A 16 -2.89 6.76 13.31
CA VAL A 16 -2.04 7.07 12.17
C VAL A 16 -1.58 8.50 12.22
N GLN A 17 -0.28 8.70 12.23
CA GLN A 17 0.32 10.02 12.02
C GLN A 17 0.65 10.21 10.55
N VAL A 18 0.16 11.28 9.96
CA VAL A 18 0.44 11.68 8.58
C VAL A 18 1.58 12.70 8.58
N TRP A 19 2.74 12.30 8.11
CA TRP A 19 3.92 13.15 7.98
C TRP A 19 4.13 13.56 6.53
N LYS A 20 4.27 14.85 6.27
CA LYS A 20 4.38 15.39 4.91
C LYS A 20 5.51 16.38 4.75
N SER A 21 6.04 16.42 3.53
CA SER A 21 6.76 17.53 2.94
C SER A 21 6.11 17.86 1.59
N ASP A 22 6.67 18.77 0.81
CA ASP A 22 6.14 19.11 -0.52
C ASP A 22 6.11 17.92 -1.49
N ARG A 23 7.00 16.95 -1.30
CA ARG A 23 7.21 15.84 -2.25
C ARG A 23 7.11 14.45 -1.65
N GLN A 24 6.90 14.34 -0.35
CA GLN A 24 6.90 13.06 0.36
C GLN A 24 5.79 13.00 1.38
N CYS A 25 5.21 11.82 1.55
CA CYS A 25 4.26 11.52 2.60
C CYS A 25 4.62 10.18 3.26
N GLU A 26 4.52 10.14 4.58
CA GLU A 26 4.68 8.93 5.39
C GLU A 26 3.49 8.77 6.31
N PHE A 27 3.02 7.54 6.46
CA PHE A 27 2.15 7.17 7.57
C PHE A 27 2.97 6.47 8.63
N ARG A 28 2.88 6.94 9.85
CA ARG A 28 3.55 6.34 11.00
C ARG A 28 2.53 5.85 12.00
N VAL A 29 2.74 4.63 12.46
CA VAL A 29 1.95 3.97 13.51
C VAL A 29 2.90 3.47 14.57
N ALA A 30 2.67 3.84 15.82
CA ALA A 30 3.54 3.50 16.95
C ALA A 30 5.05 3.77 16.67
N GLY A 31 5.35 4.89 16.01
CA GLY A 31 6.71 5.30 15.66
C GLY A 31 7.32 4.61 14.43
N ALA A 32 6.69 3.59 13.88
CA ALA A 32 7.16 2.90 12.68
C ALA A 32 6.50 3.44 11.41
N ILE A 33 7.24 3.46 10.30
CA ILE A 33 6.69 3.85 9.00
C ILE A 33 5.87 2.68 8.45
N HIS A 34 4.57 2.89 8.26
CA HIS A 34 3.62 1.92 7.71
C HIS A 34 3.27 2.16 6.25
N ALA A 35 3.54 3.34 5.73
CA ALA A 35 3.41 3.65 4.31
C ALA A 35 4.33 4.81 3.94
N TRP A 36 4.79 4.81 2.70
CA TRP A 36 5.69 5.82 2.16
C TRP A 36 5.31 6.16 0.73
N TRP A 37 5.32 7.42 0.40
CA TRP A 37 5.08 7.94 -0.94
C TRP A 37 6.02 9.11 -1.24
N HIS A 38 6.51 9.18 -2.48
CA HIS A 38 7.29 10.28 -2.98
C HIS A 38 6.86 10.62 -4.42
N GLU A 39 6.79 11.91 -4.72
CA GLU A 39 6.32 12.43 -6.01
C GLU A 39 7.07 11.86 -7.22
N LYS A 40 8.37 11.65 -7.09
CA LYS A 40 9.26 11.26 -8.21
C LYS A 40 9.94 9.89 -8.04
N ARG A 41 9.74 9.23 -6.92
CA ARG A 41 10.39 7.94 -6.63
C ARG A 41 9.36 6.93 -6.20
N TYR A 42 9.43 5.72 -6.75
CA TYR A 42 8.60 4.59 -6.32
C TYR A 42 9.39 3.57 -5.51
N LEU A 43 10.70 3.45 -5.71
CA LEU A 43 11.57 2.64 -4.86
C LEU A 43 11.86 3.39 -3.55
N THR A 44 11.75 2.67 -2.46
CA THR A 44 11.77 3.23 -1.11
C THR A 44 13.13 3.12 -0.42
N GLY A 45 13.93 2.13 -0.79
CA GLY A 45 15.12 1.69 -0.04
C GLY A 45 14.77 0.98 1.27
N LEU A 46 13.50 0.55 1.45
CA LEU A 46 12.96 -0.08 2.65
C LEU A 46 12.34 -1.45 2.30
N ALA A 47 11.71 -2.09 3.27
CA ALA A 47 11.17 -3.45 3.14
C ALA A 47 10.19 -3.64 1.97
N TRP A 48 9.46 -2.61 1.56
CA TRP A 48 8.50 -2.71 0.46
C TRP A 48 9.12 -3.04 -0.88
N ASP A 49 10.37 -2.63 -1.12
CA ASP A 49 11.10 -2.98 -2.35
C ASP A 49 11.28 -4.51 -2.44
N ASN A 50 11.60 -5.14 -1.31
CA ASN A 50 11.74 -6.60 -1.21
C ASN A 50 10.39 -7.32 -1.33
N ILE A 51 9.33 -6.78 -0.74
CA ILE A 51 7.97 -7.32 -0.86
C ILE A 51 7.53 -7.32 -2.33
N ALA A 52 7.74 -6.21 -3.03
CA ALA A 52 7.41 -6.11 -4.45
C ALA A 52 8.29 -7.04 -5.30
N ALA A 53 9.59 -7.12 -5.02
CA ALA A 53 10.50 -8.00 -5.73
C ALA A 53 10.12 -9.48 -5.61
N ALA A 54 9.58 -9.90 -4.45
CA ALA A 54 9.14 -11.28 -4.24
C ALA A 54 8.08 -11.73 -5.27
N ALA A 55 7.22 -10.84 -5.71
CA ALA A 55 6.22 -11.13 -6.73
C ALA A 55 6.82 -11.47 -8.11
N LEU A 56 8.07 -11.06 -8.35
CA LEU A 56 8.79 -11.30 -9.61
C LEU A 56 9.59 -12.62 -9.58
N LEU A 57 9.74 -13.25 -8.42
CA LEU A 57 10.51 -14.48 -8.23
C LEU A 57 9.70 -15.74 -8.56
N ARG A 58 8.98 -15.73 -9.68
CA ARG A 58 8.16 -16.84 -10.13
C ARG A 58 8.84 -17.58 -11.29
N PRO A 59 8.91 -18.92 -11.25
CA PRO A 59 9.43 -19.70 -12.37
C PRO A 59 8.62 -19.51 -13.66
N GLU A 60 7.31 -19.24 -13.52
CA GLU A 60 6.37 -19.13 -14.65
C GLU A 60 6.39 -17.75 -15.32
N GLY A 61 7.28 -16.86 -14.92
CA GLY A 61 7.40 -15.48 -15.43
C GLY A 61 6.56 -14.47 -14.67
N SER A 62 6.33 -13.30 -15.28
CA SER A 62 5.62 -12.20 -14.63
C SER A 62 4.17 -12.55 -14.30
N PRO A 63 3.68 -12.21 -13.10
CA PRO A 63 2.31 -12.47 -12.71
C PRO A 63 1.33 -11.61 -13.51
N ARG A 64 0.17 -12.17 -13.84
CA ARG A 64 -0.94 -11.44 -14.45
C ARG A 64 -1.89 -10.84 -13.42
N SER A 65 -1.86 -11.37 -12.22
CA SER A 65 -2.68 -10.92 -11.09
C SER A 65 -1.91 -11.09 -9.79
N ILE A 66 -2.04 -10.12 -8.89
CA ILE A 66 -1.42 -10.12 -7.57
C ILE A 66 -2.50 -9.81 -6.54
N LEU A 67 -2.53 -10.61 -5.49
CA LEU A 67 -3.32 -10.36 -4.28
C LEU A 67 -2.39 -9.90 -3.15
N MET A 68 -2.67 -8.75 -2.59
CA MET A 68 -1.99 -8.21 -1.41
C MET A 68 -2.92 -8.30 -0.20
N LEU A 69 -2.47 -9.00 0.83
CA LEU A 69 -3.16 -9.06 2.11
C LEU A 69 -2.55 -8.01 3.06
N GLY A 70 -3.33 -6.97 3.33
CA GLY A 70 -2.86 -5.75 3.97
C GLY A 70 -2.31 -4.76 2.93
N LEU A 71 -2.94 -3.58 2.84
CA LEU A 71 -2.60 -2.56 1.84
C LEU A 71 -1.95 -1.34 2.48
N ALA A 72 -2.47 -0.89 3.62
CA ALA A 72 -2.10 0.38 4.25
C ALA A 72 -2.13 1.55 3.25
N GLY A 73 -0.99 2.18 3.00
CA GLY A 73 -0.88 3.27 2.03
C GLY A 73 -0.55 2.84 0.59
N GLY A 74 -0.47 1.53 0.34
CA GLY A 74 -0.24 1.00 -1.00
C GLY A 74 1.20 1.12 -1.51
N THR A 75 2.18 1.26 -0.63
CA THR A 75 3.59 1.47 -0.99
C THR A 75 4.14 0.35 -1.89
N ALA A 76 3.96 -0.93 -1.49
CA ALA A 76 4.40 -2.07 -2.30
C ALA A 76 3.62 -2.18 -3.61
N MET A 77 2.31 -1.90 -3.58
CA MET A 77 1.46 -1.93 -4.77
C MET A 77 1.83 -0.85 -5.79
N ARG A 78 2.32 0.29 -5.34
CA ARG A 78 2.85 1.34 -6.21
C ARG A 78 4.07 0.87 -6.98
N ILE A 79 4.98 0.17 -6.31
CA ILE A 79 6.16 -0.43 -6.94
C ILE A 79 5.71 -1.46 -7.98
N LEU A 80 4.78 -2.34 -7.61
CA LEU A 80 4.24 -3.38 -8.50
C LEU A 80 3.54 -2.79 -9.71
N ARG A 81 2.72 -1.75 -9.54
CA ARG A 81 2.07 -1.06 -10.67
C ARG A 81 3.09 -0.45 -11.64
N HIS A 82 4.19 0.10 -11.11
CA HIS A 82 5.24 0.65 -11.95
C HIS A 82 5.99 -0.44 -12.74
N LEU A 83 6.28 -1.57 -12.10
CA LEU A 83 7.00 -2.67 -12.73
C LEU A 83 6.14 -3.54 -13.64
N LEU A 84 4.84 -3.65 -13.33
CA LEU A 84 3.87 -4.50 -14.00
C LEU A 84 2.61 -3.70 -14.36
N PRO A 85 2.67 -2.82 -15.37
CA PRO A 85 1.59 -1.86 -15.66
C PRO A 85 0.25 -2.54 -15.97
N ASP A 86 0.27 -3.72 -16.58
CA ASP A 86 -0.93 -4.46 -17.01
C ASP A 86 -1.39 -5.52 -16.02
N CYS A 87 -0.70 -5.70 -14.90
CA CYS A 87 -1.06 -6.67 -13.89
C CYS A 87 -2.35 -6.26 -13.16
N ARG A 88 -3.26 -7.21 -12.97
CA ARG A 88 -4.43 -7.00 -12.10
C ARG A 88 -3.97 -6.97 -10.65
N LEU A 89 -4.18 -5.87 -9.96
CA LEU A 89 -3.83 -5.70 -8.57
C LEU A 89 -5.09 -5.73 -7.71
N VAL A 90 -5.12 -6.65 -6.77
CA VAL A 90 -6.20 -6.83 -5.79
C VAL A 90 -5.61 -6.72 -4.39
N ALA A 91 -6.26 -5.98 -3.52
CA ALA A 91 -5.84 -5.83 -2.12
C ALA A 91 -7.01 -6.05 -1.17
N VAL A 92 -6.69 -6.58 0.00
CA VAL A 92 -7.63 -6.71 1.11
C VAL A 92 -7.05 -5.98 2.31
N ASP A 93 -7.81 -5.05 2.87
CA ASP A 93 -7.43 -4.36 4.11
C ASP A 93 -8.64 -4.24 5.02
N ILE A 94 -8.42 -4.38 6.31
CA ILE A 94 -9.49 -4.25 7.31
C ILE A 94 -9.78 -2.79 7.64
N ASP A 95 -8.79 -1.91 7.47
CA ASP A 95 -8.85 -0.51 7.86
C ASP A 95 -9.16 0.40 6.67
N SER A 96 -10.44 0.60 6.40
CA SER A 96 -10.89 1.47 5.30
C SER A 96 -10.46 2.93 5.48
N GLU A 97 -10.21 3.38 6.70
CA GLU A 97 -9.84 4.77 6.99
C GLU A 97 -8.38 5.05 6.60
N ILE A 98 -7.45 4.11 6.84
CA ILE A 98 -6.06 4.29 6.39
C ILE A 98 -5.97 4.29 4.86
N VAL A 99 -6.81 3.50 4.20
CA VAL A 99 -6.89 3.47 2.72
C VAL A 99 -7.44 4.79 2.19
N ALA A 100 -8.47 5.35 2.83
CA ALA A 100 -8.99 6.68 2.46
C ALA A 100 -7.96 7.79 2.66
N LEU A 101 -7.18 7.74 3.75
CA LEU A 101 -6.05 8.65 3.98
C LEU A 101 -4.98 8.53 2.88
N ALA A 102 -4.72 7.32 2.41
CA ALA A 102 -3.75 7.08 1.34
C ALA A 102 -4.24 7.60 -0.03
N ALA A 103 -5.53 7.48 -0.33
CA ALA A 103 -6.11 8.08 -1.52
C ALA A 103 -5.95 9.61 -1.49
N LEU A 104 -6.20 10.22 -0.34
CA LEU A 104 -6.11 11.66 -0.15
C LEU A 104 -4.67 12.20 -0.18
N ASN A 105 -3.69 11.47 0.37
CA ASN A 105 -2.33 11.96 0.63
C ASN A 105 -1.24 11.32 -0.22
N MET A 106 -1.48 10.14 -0.80
CA MET A 106 -0.48 9.34 -1.50
C MET A 106 -0.92 8.92 -2.91
N ARG A 107 -2.00 9.50 -3.44
CA ARG A 107 -2.53 9.18 -4.78
C ARG A 107 -2.78 7.68 -4.99
N LEU A 108 -3.29 7.00 -3.97
CA LEU A 108 -3.53 5.56 -4.02
C LEU A 108 -4.54 5.18 -5.11
N ASP A 109 -5.55 6.00 -5.32
CA ASP A 109 -6.59 5.85 -6.33
C ASP A 109 -6.06 5.81 -7.78
N GLU A 110 -4.91 6.42 -8.05
CA GLU A 110 -4.27 6.39 -9.38
C GLU A 110 -3.69 5.00 -9.74
N LEU A 111 -3.55 4.09 -8.78
CA LEU A 111 -2.93 2.79 -8.99
C LEU A 111 -3.86 1.75 -9.63
N GLY A 112 -5.16 2.00 -9.68
CA GLY A 112 -6.14 1.06 -10.24
C GLY A 112 -6.17 -0.28 -9.51
N ILE A 113 -6.16 -0.25 -8.18
CA ILE A 113 -6.22 -1.43 -7.31
C ILE A 113 -7.68 -1.75 -7.02
N GLU A 114 -8.07 -3.01 -7.17
CA GLU A 114 -9.33 -3.53 -6.66
C GLU A 114 -9.20 -3.77 -5.16
N ILE A 115 -9.93 -3.03 -4.34
CA ILE A 115 -9.77 -3.05 -2.88
C ILE A 115 -11.02 -3.65 -2.24
N HIS A 116 -10.80 -4.66 -1.37
CA HIS A 116 -11.82 -5.26 -0.54
C HIS A 116 -11.57 -4.90 0.93
N PHE A 117 -12.58 -4.35 1.60
CA PHE A 117 -12.50 -4.04 3.03
C PHE A 117 -13.02 -5.20 3.85
N ALA A 118 -12.11 -6.00 4.38
CA ALA A 118 -12.41 -7.20 5.15
C ALA A 118 -11.21 -7.64 5.99
N ASP A 119 -11.46 -8.50 6.95
CA ASP A 119 -10.42 -9.31 7.57
C ASP A 119 -9.83 -10.25 6.53
N ALA A 120 -8.51 -10.16 6.30
CA ALA A 120 -7.82 -10.92 5.26
C ALA A 120 -7.94 -12.44 5.46
N TYR A 121 -7.95 -12.89 6.71
CA TYR A 121 -8.10 -14.30 7.06
C TYR A 121 -9.48 -14.85 6.65
N GLN A 122 -10.52 -14.11 6.97
CA GLN A 122 -11.89 -14.47 6.58
C GLN A 122 -12.10 -14.34 5.08
N TRP A 123 -11.52 -13.33 4.45
CA TRP A 123 -11.65 -13.10 3.03
C TRP A 123 -11.02 -14.24 2.22
N ILE A 124 -9.76 -14.63 2.54
CA ILE A 124 -9.04 -15.69 1.82
C ILE A 124 -9.74 -17.06 1.96
N SER A 125 -10.36 -17.33 3.11
CA SER A 125 -11.10 -18.57 3.35
C SER A 125 -12.34 -18.71 2.46
N LYS A 126 -12.89 -17.59 2.01
CA LYS A 126 -14.08 -17.52 1.15
C LYS A 126 -13.73 -17.27 -0.33
N CYS A 127 -12.48 -16.92 -0.61
CA CYS A 127 -12.03 -16.61 -1.96
C CYS A 127 -11.99 -17.89 -2.81
N LYS A 128 -12.68 -17.86 -3.95
CA LYS A 128 -12.73 -18.98 -4.92
C LYS A 128 -11.71 -18.81 -6.04
N GLU A 129 -11.07 -17.69 -6.14
CA GLU A 129 -9.98 -17.44 -7.11
C GLU A 129 -8.71 -18.19 -6.69
N ARG A 130 -8.05 -18.82 -7.66
CA ARG A 130 -6.77 -19.49 -7.47
C ARG A 130 -5.70 -18.88 -8.36
#